data_6c41d1e0b466862667aa710ff7012966
#
_entry.id   6c41d1e0b466862667aa710ff7012966
#
_cell.length_a   1.000
_cell.length_b   1.000
_cell.length_c   1.000
_cell.angle_alpha   90.00
_cell.angle_beta   90.00
_cell.angle_gamma   90.00
#
_symmetry.space_group_name_H-M   'P 1'
#
loop_
_entity.id
_entity.type
_entity.pdbx_description
1 polymer ?
#
loop_
_entity_poly.entity_id
_entity_poly.type
_entity_poly.pdbx_seq_one_letter_code
_entity_poly.pdbx_strand_id
1 'polypeptide(L)'
;MFKLDHWPLNGLDSRVAGKLLLAQMYEELTGEEMPPIEKAPRGKPYFPGSELHFSITHTKSTVFCAIADREIGIDAEELTRKVSPNLAEKILSPKEYAQYEAVPEEERNEALLRFWVLKEAEVKCSGLGLRGYPNHTEFDLDDPRVQKIGTCVVAVICAEEPQVEDNTEPREASDAL
;
A
#
# COMPACT_ATOMS: atom_id res chain seq x y z
N MET A 1 -11.45 -5.48 -6.28
CA MET A 1 -10.86 -4.86 -7.51
C MET A 1 -10.06 -3.64 -7.09
N PHE A 2 -8.88 -3.36 -7.70
CA PHE A 2 -8.20 -2.08 -7.47
C PHE A 2 -7.69 -1.49 -8.80
N LYS A 3 -7.51 -0.16 -8.81
CA LYS A 3 -6.89 0.59 -9.89
C LYS A 3 -5.71 1.37 -9.34
N LEU A 4 -4.59 1.33 -10.04
CA LEU A 4 -3.37 2.11 -9.79
C LEU A 4 -3.12 3.02 -10.99
N ASP A 5 -2.80 4.29 -10.74
CA ASP A 5 -2.37 5.23 -11.75
C ASP A 5 -1.31 6.20 -11.20
N HIS A 6 -0.60 6.89 -12.09
CA HIS A 6 0.47 7.79 -11.71
C HIS A 6 0.67 8.93 -12.73
N TRP A 7 1.11 10.08 -12.24
CA TRP A 7 1.47 11.23 -13.07
C TRP A 7 2.86 11.75 -12.75
N PRO A 8 3.63 12.20 -13.74
CA PRO A 8 4.84 12.98 -13.50
C PRO A 8 4.45 14.34 -12.90
N LEU A 9 5.18 14.77 -11.88
CA LEU A 9 4.87 16.04 -11.19
C LEU A 9 5.12 17.26 -12.06
N ASN A 10 6.15 17.24 -12.90
CA ASN A 10 6.47 18.35 -13.83
C ASN A 10 6.45 19.75 -13.17
N GLY A 11 6.89 19.84 -11.92
CA GLY A 11 6.89 21.07 -11.14
C GLY A 11 5.58 21.40 -10.40
N LEU A 12 4.55 20.56 -10.53
CA LEU A 12 3.33 20.69 -9.72
C LEU A 12 3.59 20.30 -8.26
N ASP A 13 2.87 20.95 -7.36
CA ASP A 13 2.80 20.50 -5.96
C ASP A 13 2.20 19.10 -5.89
N SER A 14 2.87 18.20 -5.16
CA SER A 14 2.49 16.78 -5.10
C SER A 14 1.11 16.53 -4.48
N ARG A 15 0.65 17.40 -3.57
CA ARG A 15 -0.68 17.29 -2.95
C ARG A 15 -1.75 17.69 -3.94
N VAL A 16 -1.50 18.74 -4.73
CA VAL A 16 -2.41 19.16 -5.79
C VAL A 16 -2.50 18.09 -6.88
N ALA A 17 -1.35 17.61 -7.36
CA ALA A 17 -1.30 16.57 -8.38
C ALA A 17 -1.99 15.28 -7.90
N GLY A 18 -1.75 14.85 -6.66
CA GLY A 18 -2.38 13.65 -6.08
C GLY A 18 -3.90 13.77 -5.97
N LYS A 19 -4.40 14.96 -5.58
CA LYS A 19 -5.85 15.19 -5.51
C LYS A 19 -6.51 15.21 -6.89
N LEU A 20 -5.86 15.80 -7.88
CA LEU A 20 -6.37 15.84 -9.26
C LEU A 20 -6.38 14.43 -9.88
N LEU A 21 -5.29 13.68 -9.72
CA LEU A 21 -5.22 12.29 -10.19
C LEU A 21 -6.29 11.43 -9.54
N LEU A 22 -6.45 11.55 -8.21
CA LEU A 22 -7.48 10.82 -7.48
C LEU A 22 -8.89 11.16 -7.96
N ALA A 23 -9.19 12.45 -8.22
CA ALA A 23 -10.47 12.90 -8.74
C ALA A 23 -10.76 12.29 -10.12
N GLN A 24 -9.78 12.30 -11.02
CA GLN A 24 -9.93 11.66 -12.32
C GLN A 24 -10.20 10.16 -12.18
N MET A 25 -9.42 9.45 -11.36
CA MET A 25 -9.60 8.01 -11.15
C MET A 25 -10.97 7.69 -10.56
N TYR A 26 -11.48 8.51 -9.65
CA TYR A 26 -12.79 8.34 -9.04
C TYR A 26 -13.91 8.50 -10.09
N GLU A 27 -13.86 9.56 -10.89
CA GLU A 27 -14.82 9.81 -11.98
C GLU A 27 -14.81 8.70 -13.03
N GLU A 28 -13.63 8.22 -13.42
CA GLU A 28 -13.50 7.09 -14.36
C GLU A 28 -14.09 5.79 -13.82
N LEU A 29 -14.08 5.56 -12.51
CA LEU A 29 -14.61 4.35 -11.89
C LEU A 29 -16.11 4.42 -11.62
N THR A 30 -16.63 5.59 -11.25
CA THR A 30 -17.99 5.75 -10.77
C THR A 30 -18.90 6.49 -11.73
N GLY A 31 -18.34 7.31 -12.63
CA GLY A 31 -19.08 8.26 -13.45
C GLY A 31 -19.55 9.51 -12.67
N GLU A 32 -19.13 9.66 -11.42
CA GLU A 32 -19.55 10.73 -10.52
C GLU A 32 -18.37 11.62 -10.11
N GLU A 33 -18.66 12.84 -9.67
CA GLU A 33 -17.66 13.73 -9.10
C GLU A 33 -17.14 13.18 -7.76
N MET A 34 -15.82 13.29 -7.55
CA MET A 34 -15.18 12.82 -6.32
C MET A 34 -15.73 13.55 -5.09
N PRO A 35 -16.20 12.85 -4.05
CA PRO A 35 -16.68 13.46 -2.82
C PRO A 35 -15.55 14.17 -2.06
N PRO A 36 -15.88 15.03 -1.09
CA PRO A 36 -14.91 15.62 -0.19
C PRO A 36 -14.09 14.53 0.52
N ILE A 37 -12.80 14.79 0.69
CA ILE A 37 -11.90 13.90 1.45
C ILE A 37 -11.92 14.32 2.91
N GLU A 38 -12.20 13.36 3.79
CA GLU A 38 -12.08 13.51 5.23
C GLU A 38 -10.90 12.70 5.78
N LYS A 39 -10.55 12.94 7.04
CA LYS A 39 -9.49 12.18 7.73
C LYS A 39 -10.07 11.41 8.89
N ALA A 40 -9.77 10.13 8.95
CA ALA A 40 -10.03 9.30 10.12
C ALA A 40 -9.23 9.78 11.35
N PRO A 41 -9.60 9.41 12.58
CA PRO A 41 -8.92 9.85 13.81
C PRO A 41 -7.41 9.63 13.83
N ARG A 42 -6.91 8.63 13.07
CA ARG A 42 -5.48 8.31 12.92
C ARG A 42 -4.83 8.96 11.70
N GLY A 43 -5.55 9.82 11.00
CA GLY A 43 -5.05 10.62 9.88
C GLY A 43 -5.17 10.00 8.49
N LYS A 44 -5.62 8.73 8.37
CA LYS A 44 -5.87 8.12 7.06
C LYS A 44 -7.00 8.87 6.36
N PRO A 45 -6.80 9.36 5.12
CA PRO A 45 -7.86 10.00 4.36
C PRO A 45 -8.85 8.96 3.83
N TYR A 46 -10.12 9.36 3.72
CA TYR A 46 -11.19 8.51 3.22
C TYR A 46 -12.30 9.32 2.55
N PHE A 47 -13.18 8.65 1.82
CA PHE A 47 -14.39 9.22 1.24
C PHE A 47 -15.60 8.95 2.14
N PRO A 48 -16.21 9.97 2.77
CA PRO A 48 -17.39 9.76 3.61
C PRO A 48 -18.57 9.23 2.78
N GLY A 49 -19.15 8.13 3.25
CA GLY A 49 -20.31 7.50 2.59
C GLY A 49 -20.02 6.70 1.32
N SER A 50 -18.76 6.53 0.93
CA SER A 50 -18.35 5.69 -0.20
C SER A 50 -17.80 4.35 0.28
N GLU A 51 -18.01 3.31 -0.50
CA GLU A 51 -17.38 1.99 -0.32
C GLU A 51 -15.97 1.93 -0.94
N LEU A 52 -15.56 2.99 -1.65
CA LEU A 52 -14.23 3.07 -2.22
C LEU A 52 -13.22 3.61 -1.22
N HIS A 53 -12.08 2.95 -1.18
CA HIS A 53 -10.91 3.32 -0.40
C HIS A 53 -9.79 3.78 -1.33
N PHE A 54 -8.92 4.64 -0.84
CA PHE A 54 -7.79 5.10 -1.64
C PHE A 54 -6.53 5.32 -0.81
N SER A 55 -5.41 5.35 -1.49
CA SER A 55 -4.12 5.75 -0.92
C SER A 55 -3.31 6.53 -1.95
N ILE A 56 -2.55 7.52 -1.50
CA ILE A 56 -1.71 8.38 -2.33
C ILE A 56 -0.29 8.36 -1.78
N THR A 57 0.67 8.31 -2.68
CA THR A 57 2.08 8.54 -2.37
C THR A 57 2.75 9.35 -3.47
N HIS A 58 3.92 9.88 -3.20
CA HIS A 58 4.69 10.59 -4.20
C HIS A 58 6.20 10.46 -3.94
N THR A 59 6.96 10.49 -5.01
CA THR A 59 8.40 10.69 -5.00
C THR A 59 8.71 12.16 -5.34
N LYS A 60 9.97 12.46 -5.64
CA LYS A 60 10.34 13.80 -6.12
C LYS A 60 9.80 14.10 -7.51
N SER A 61 9.58 13.08 -8.34
CA SER A 61 9.23 13.22 -9.75
C SER A 61 7.82 12.80 -10.09
N THR A 62 7.19 11.94 -9.28
CA THR A 62 5.96 11.22 -9.66
C THR A 62 5.01 11.13 -8.47
N VAL A 63 3.72 11.32 -8.72
CA VAL A 63 2.64 11.01 -7.78
C VAL A 63 1.94 9.73 -8.21
N PHE A 64 1.56 8.90 -7.24
CA PHE A 64 0.85 7.64 -7.42
C PHE A 64 -0.43 7.64 -6.60
N CYS A 65 -1.51 7.15 -7.18
CA CYS A 65 -2.78 6.93 -6.50
C CYS A 65 -3.26 5.50 -6.72
N ALA A 66 -3.85 4.91 -5.68
CA ALA A 66 -4.52 3.63 -5.76
C ALA A 66 -5.94 3.77 -5.19
N ILE A 67 -6.93 3.19 -5.88
CA ILE A 67 -8.34 3.12 -5.43
C ILE A 67 -8.79 1.66 -5.46
N ALA A 68 -9.52 1.23 -4.44
CA ALA A 68 -10.06 -0.12 -4.33
C ALA A 68 -11.43 -0.15 -3.63
N ASP A 69 -12.11 -1.29 -3.76
CA ASP A 69 -13.33 -1.66 -3.04
C ASP A 69 -13.08 -2.16 -1.61
N ARG A 70 -11.85 -2.02 -1.11
CA ARG A 70 -11.41 -2.41 0.22
C ARG A 70 -10.25 -1.54 0.68
N GLU A 71 -9.88 -1.63 1.96
CA GLU A 71 -8.73 -0.93 2.49
C GLU A 71 -7.48 -1.17 1.64
N ILE A 72 -6.80 -0.08 1.29
CA ILE A 72 -5.64 -0.08 0.40
C ILE A 72 -4.57 0.87 0.91
N GLY A 73 -3.31 0.51 0.69
CA GLY A 73 -2.15 1.34 0.91
C GLY A 73 -1.19 1.27 -0.27
N ILE A 74 -0.58 2.39 -0.61
CA ILE A 74 0.46 2.49 -1.63
C ILE A 74 1.66 3.24 -1.10
N ASP A 75 2.85 2.76 -1.42
CA ASP A 75 4.08 3.53 -1.23
C ASP A 75 5.00 3.40 -2.44
N ALA A 76 5.83 4.45 -2.66
CA ALA A 76 6.72 4.52 -3.79
C ALA A 76 8.00 5.28 -3.43
N GLU A 77 9.13 4.80 -3.94
CA GLU A 77 10.44 5.42 -3.77
C GLU A 77 11.23 5.44 -5.09
N GLU A 78 12.02 6.48 -5.28
CA GLU A 78 12.95 6.53 -6.40
C GLU A 78 14.05 5.47 -6.24
N LEU A 79 14.33 4.68 -7.26
CA LEU A 79 15.43 3.71 -7.26
C LEU A 79 16.81 4.37 -7.02
N THR A 80 16.91 5.66 -7.32
CA THR A 80 18.13 6.46 -7.08
C THR A 80 18.28 6.91 -5.62
N ARG A 81 17.22 6.80 -4.80
CA ARG A 81 17.28 7.12 -3.37
C ARG A 81 18.28 6.23 -2.67
N LYS A 82 19.26 6.84 -2.00
CA LYS A 82 20.20 6.12 -1.14
C LYS A 82 19.65 6.08 0.27
N VAL A 83 19.53 4.87 0.81
CA VAL A 83 19.13 4.63 2.20
C VAL A 83 20.29 4.17 3.02
N SER A 84 20.32 4.59 4.29
CA SER A 84 21.38 4.14 5.20
C SER A 84 21.23 2.64 5.47
N PRO A 85 22.30 1.84 5.41
CA PRO A 85 22.27 0.43 5.80
C PRO A 85 21.73 0.19 7.23
N ASN A 86 21.93 1.14 8.14
CA ASN A 86 21.40 1.08 9.51
C ASN A 86 19.86 1.08 9.55
N LEU A 87 19.20 1.44 8.45
CA LEU A 87 17.74 1.33 8.34
C LEU A 87 17.31 -0.13 8.31
N ALA A 88 18.08 -1.00 7.66
CA ALA A 88 17.78 -2.43 7.59
C ALA A 88 17.60 -3.05 8.99
N GLU A 89 18.53 -2.78 9.92
CA GLU A 89 18.45 -3.28 11.30
C GLU A 89 17.20 -2.79 12.05
N LYS A 90 16.65 -1.64 11.65
CA LYS A 90 15.50 -1.03 12.32
C LYS A 90 14.16 -1.50 11.80
N ILE A 91 14.08 -1.88 10.52
CA ILE A 91 12.81 -2.14 9.85
C ILE A 91 12.63 -3.59 9.43
N LEU A 92 13.71 -4.36 9.28
CA LEU A 92 13.62 -5.74 8.82
C LEU A 92 13.47 -6.70 10.00
N SER A 93 12.60 -7.70 9.83
CA SER A 93 12.58 -8.87 10.71
C SER A 93 13.85 -9.71 10.51
N PRO A 94 14.19 -10.65 11.39
CA PRO A 94 15.34 -11.53 11.19
C PRO A 94 15.29 -12.31 9.86
N LYS A 95 14.10 -12.73 9.42
CA LYS A 95 13.89 -13.44 8.15
C LYS A 95 14.14 -12.52 6.95
N GLU A 96 13.61 -11.31 6.98
CA GLU A 96 13.80 -10.30 5.95
C GLU A 96 15.26 -9.84 5.87
N TYR A 97 15.90 -9.67 7.04
CA TYR A 97 17.30 -9.28 7.13
C TYR A 97 18.23 -10.34 6.52
N ALA A 98 17.95 -11.62 6.73
CA ALA A 98 18.69 -12.70 6.09
C ALA A 98 18.57 -12.68 4.55
N GLN A 99 17.40 -12.36 4.01
CA GLN A 99 17.21 -12.18 2.56
C GLN A 99 17.99 -10.96 2.05
N TYR A 100 17.95 -9.85 2.80
CA TYR A 100 18.69 -8.63 2.47
C TYR A 100 20.21 -8.85 2.47
N GLU A 101 20.75 -9.62 3.41
CA GLU A 101 22.18 -9.93 3.45
C GLU A 101 22.61 -10.88 2.34
N ALA A 102 21.69 -11.72 1.86
CA ALA A 102 21.97 -12.71 0.81
C ALA A 102 22.16 -12.08 -0.59
N VAL A 103 21.65 -10.85 -0.81
CA VAL A 103 21.86 -10.18 -2.10
C VAL A 103 23.23 -9.53 -2.20
N PRO A 104 23.81 -9.41 -3.41
CA PRO A 104 25.05 -8.68 -3.65
C PRO A 104 25.01 -7.25 -3.09
N GLU A 105 26.15 -6.72 -2.67
CA GLU A 105 26.23 -5.41 -2.02
C GLU A 105 25.66 -4.29 -2.90
N GLU A 106 25.91 -4.35 -4.19
CA GLU A 106 25.41 -3.39 -5.19
C GLU A 106 23.88 -3.39 -5.32
N GLU A 107 23.20 -4.48 -4.98
CA GLU A 107 21.75 -4.64 -5.05
C GLU A 107 21.05 -4.33 -3.71
N ARG A 108 21.78 -4.23 -2.62
CA ARG A 108 21.24 -4.05 -1.25
C ARG A 108 20.40 -2.79 -1.10
N ASN A 109 20.78 -1.71 -1.78
CA ASN A 109 19.99 -0.48 -1.72
C ASN A 109 18.59 -0.67 -2.32
N GLU A 110 18.48 -1.36 -3.45
CA GLU A 110 17.18 -1.68 -4.05
C GLU A 110 16.40 -2.68 -3.19
N ALA A 111 17.05 -3.72 -2.67
CA ALA A 111 16.42 -4.68 -1.78
C ALA A 111 15.81 -4.00 -0.55
N LEU A 112 16.54 -3.06 0.07
CA LEU A 112 16.04 -2.31 1.22
C LEU A 112 14.87 -1.38 0.86
N LEU A 113 14.90 -0.75 -0.32
CA LEU A 113 13.78 0.05 -0.82
C LEU A 113 12.52 -0.81 -1.07
N ARG A 114 12.66 -2.05 -1.58
CA ARG A 114 11.54 -2.97 -1.77
C ARG A 114 10.85 -3.30 -0.46
N PHE A 115 11.59 -3.67 0.57
CA PHE A 115 11.03 -3.88 1.91
C PHE A 115 10.41 -2.61 2.49
N TRP A 116 11.07 -1.46 2.29
CA TRP A 116 10.57 -0.17 2.78
C TRP A 116 9.19 0.15 2.23
N VAL A 117 9.01 0.11 0.90
CA VAL A 117 7.71 0.43 0.27
C VAL A 117 6.61 -0.56 0.65
N LEU A 118 6.93 -1.85 0.87
CA LEU A 118 5.97 -2.84 1.38
C LEU A 118 5.47 -2.48 2.77
N LYS A 119 6.39 -2.18 3.68
CA LYS A 119 6.05 -1.82 5.07
C LYS A 119 5.27 -0.52 5.16
N GLU A 120 5.67 0.50 4.41
CA GLU A 120 4.93 1.78 4.36
C GLU A 120 3.54 1.60 3.72
N ALA A 121 3.41 0.80 2.67
CA ALA A 121 2.11 0.49 2.07
C ALA A 121 1.21 -0.26 3.06
N GLU A 122 1.75 -1.22 3.83
CA GLU A 122 1.01 -1.94 4.88
C GLU A 122 0.50 -0.99 5.97
N VAL A 123 1.35 -0.09 6.47
CA VAL A 123 0.98 0.92 7.46
C VAL A 123 -0.12 1.85 6.94
N LYS A 124 -0.05 2.23 5.65
CA LYS A 124 -1.09 3.04 5.00
C LYS A 124 -2.38 2.25 4.79
N CYS A 125 -2.30 0.97 4.43
CA CYS A 125 -3.44 0.09 4.28
C CYS A 125 -4.19 -0.06 5.61
N SER A 126 -3.50 -0.45 6.67
CA SER A 126 -4.09 -0.66 8.00
C SER A 126 -4.59 0.64 8.66
N GLY A 127 -4.10 1.80 8.24
CA GLY A 127 -4.43 3.09 8.86
C GLY A 127 -3.95 3.25 10.31
N LEU A 128 -3.07 2.35 10.80
CA LEU A 128 -2.56 2.38 12.18
C LEU A 128 -1.52 3.49 12.40
N GLY A 129 -0.98 4.05 11.33
CA GLY A 129 0.07 5.06 11.38
C GLY A 129 1.32 4.52 12.07
N LEU A 130 2.07 5.41 12.75
CA LEU A 130 3.33 5.03 13.43
C LEU A 130 3.17 3.95 14.52
N ARG A 131 1.95 3.67 14.99
CA ARG A 131 1.70 2.58 15.95
C ARG A 131 1.75 1.19 15.31
N GLY A 132 1.62 1.10 13.98
CA GLY A 132 1.83 -0.12 13.20
C GLY A 132 3.31 -0.37 12.87
N TYR A 133 4.20 0.50 13.30
CA TYR A 133 5.63 0.44 13.04
C TYR A 133 6.40 -0.04 14.27
N PRO A 134 7.35 -0.98 14.19
CA PRO A 134 7.74 -1.75 13.02
C PRO A 134 7.30 -3.22 13.08
N ASN A 135 6.72 -3.74 12.01
CA ASN A 135 6.92 -5.12 11.59
C ASN A 135 6.14 -6.22 12.30
N HIS A 136 4.82 -6.15 12.25
CA HIS A 136 4.01 -7.33 12.54
C HIS A 136 3.86 -8.24 11.30
N THR A 137 4.05 -7.67 10.08
CA THR A 137 3.97 -8.42 8.82
C THR A 137 5.37 -8.62 8.26
N GLU A 138 5.73 -9.87 7.96
CA GLU A 138 6.95 -10.23 7.25
C GLU A 138 6.67 -10.33 5.75
N PHE A 139 7.62 -9.87 4.95
CA PHE A 139 7.56 -9.89 3.50
C PHE A 139 8.72 -10.72 2.92
N ASP A 140 8.54 -11.18 1.70
CA ASP A 140 9.62 -11.76 0.92
C ASP A 140 10.20 -10.69 -0.02
N LEU A 141 11.50 -10.79 -0.32
CA LEU A 141 12.19 -9.81 -1.17
C LEU A 141 11.61 -9.74 -2.59
N ASP A 142 11.12 -10.85 -3.09
CA ASP A 142 10.49 -11.00 -4.40
C ASP A 142 8.96 -10.89 -4.35
N ASP A 143 8.41 -10.29 -3.30
CA ASP A 143 6.97 -10.10 -3.13
C ASP A 143 6.34 -9.49 -4.39
N PRO A 144 5.33 -10.16 -5.00
CA PRO A 144 4.74 -9.75 -6.27
C PRO A 144 3.96 -8.44 -6.21
N ARG A 145 3.66 -7.93 -5.00
CA ARG A 145 3.01 -6.64 -4.80
C ARG A 145 3.95 -5.46 -5.03
N VAL A 146 5.25 -5.72 -5.19
CA VAL A 146 6.25 -4.71 -5.55
C VAL A 146 6.54 -4.75 -7.03
N GLN A 147 6.42 -3.61 -7.68
CA GLN A 147 6.71 -3.45 -9.11
C GLN A 147 7.60 -2.23 -9.37
N LYS A 148 8.30 -2.23 -10.50
CA LYS A 148 9.01 -1.05 -10.99
C LYS A 148 8.10 -0.30 -11.96
N ILE A 149 7.90 0.99 -11.71
CA ILE A 149 7.16 1.90 -12.59
C ILE A 149 8.07 3.08 -12.89
N GLY A 150 8.53 3.18 -14.16
CA GLY A 150 9.54 4.16 -14.52
C GLY A 150 10.81 4.00 -13.70
N THR A 151 11.21 5.05 -12.99
CA THR A 151 12.39 5.07 -12.10
C THR A 151 12.07 4.76 -10.64
N CYS A 152 10.84 4.33 -10.35
CA CYS A 152 10.38 4.10 -8.99
C CYS A 152 10.16 2.61 -8.70
N VAL A 153 10.39 2.22 -7.45
CA VAL A 153 9.85 1.00 -6.86
C VAL A 153 8.56 1.35 -6.13
N VAL A 154 7.50 0.59 -6.38
CA VAL A 154 6.14 0.86 -5.90
C VAL A 154 5.54 -0.40 -5.31
N ALA A 155 4.94 -0.30 -4.12
CA ALA A 155 4.17 -1.37 -3.51
C ALA A 155 2.71 -0.97 -3.32
N VAL A 156 1.80 -1.90 -3.60
CA VAL A 156 0.36 -1.75 -3.33
C VAL A 156 -0.10 -2.91 -2.47
N ILE A 157 -0.70 -2.60 -1.33
CA ILE A 157 -1.28 -3.59 -0.42
C ILE A 157 -2.77 -3.31 -0.27
N CYS A 158 -3.58 -4.33 -0.53
CA CYS A 158 -5.01 -4.33 -0.24
C CYS A 158 -5.27 -5.24 0.95
N ALA A 159 -6.22 -4.88 1.79
CA ALA A 159 -6.72 -5.78 2.83
C ALA A 159 -7.26 -7.08 2.19
N GLU A 160 -7.05 -8.19 2.87
CA GLU A 160 -7.63 -9.47 2.46
C GLU A 160 -9.15 -9.39 2.50
N GLU A 161 -9.82 -10.15 1.63
CA GLU A 161 -11.27 -10.32 1.74
C GLU A 161 -11.57 -10.99 3.08
N PRO A 162 -12.59 -10.50 3.83
CA PRO A 162 -13.03 -11.20 5.00
C PRO A 162 -13.39 -12.64 4.59
N GLN A 163 -12.71 -13.62 5.16
CA GLN A 163 -13.06 -15.01 4.95
C GLN A 163 -14.48 -15.17 5.50
N VAL A 164 -15.43 -15.45 4.62
CA VAL A 164 -16.76 -15.88 5.02
C VAL A 164 -16.58 -17.28 5.59
N GLU A 165 -16.51 -17.39 6.93
CA GLU A 165 -16.59 -18.69 7.57
C GLU A 165 -17.91 -19.31 7.14
N ASP A 166 -17.83 -20.33 6.32
CA ASP A 166 -18.99 -21.15 5.94
C ASP A 166 -19.40 -21.99 7.15
N ASN A 167 -20.16 -21.35 8.04
CA ASN A 167 -20.80 -21.98 9.18
C ASN A 167 -22.00 -22.83 8.74
N THR A 168 -21.86 -23.61 7.69
CA THR A 168 -22.77 -24.73 7.40
C THR A 168 -22.37 -25.94 8.21
N GLU A 169 -22.59 -25.90 9.54
CA GLU A 169 -22.72 -27.13 10.30
C GLU A 169 -23.95 -27.91 9.78
N PRO A 170 -23.79 -29.17 9.41
CA PRO A 170 -24.92 -30.00 9.06
C PRO A 170 -25.80 -30.14 10.32
N ARG A 171 -27.03 -29.60 10.26
CA ARG A 171 -28.04 -29.90 11.29
C ARG A 171 -28.28 -31.40 11.26
N GLU A 172 -27.76 -32.09 12.28
CA GLU A 172 -28.14 -33.47 12.54
C GLU A 172 -29.66 -33.53 12.74
N ALA A 173 -30.29 -34.28 11.88
CA ALA A 173 -31.70 -34.59 12.02
C ALA A 173 -31.85 -35.47 13.27
N SER A 174 -32.37 -34.91 14.35
CA SER A 174 -32.80 -35.64 15.51
C SER A 174 -34.05 -36.45 15.12
N ASP A 175 -33.84 -37.70 14.79
CA ASP A 175 -34.91 -38.68 14.73
C ASP A 175 -35.43 -38.90 16.17
N ALA A 176 -36.59 -38.31 16.45
CA ALA A 176 -37.40 -38.63 17.61
C ALA A 176 -38.34 -39.76 17.26
N LEU A 177 -38.10 -40.93 17.83
CA LEU A 177 -39.11 -41.99 18.02
C LEU A 177 -39.94 -41.72 19.28
#